data_e93e3a14b3edbaddc1a57e70c572582e
#
_entry.id   e93e3a14b3edbaddc1a57e70c572582e
#
_cell.length_a   1.000
_cell.length_b   1.000
_cell.length_c   1.000
_cell.angle_alpha   90.00
_cell.angle_beta   90.00
_cell.angle_gamma   90.00
#
_symmetry.space_group_name_H-M   'P 1'
#
loop_
_entity.id
_entity.type
_entity.pdbx_description
1 polymer ?
#
loop_
_entity_poly.entity_id
_entity_poly.type
_entity_poly.pdbx_seq_one_letter_code
_entity_poly.pdbx_strand_id
1 'polypeptide(L)'
;DWTAVRMTKAQPGDTILIHAGLYRPDRLNYVDPLSAPFTGYWPLTLRGTAEKPITIKGAGDGEAIFDGAGNHKLFDVQATHHHIFEGLTFRNTEVALFAGDKEVMGAIGLTVRNCRFEDIGAGVWTENADSRDFLITDNLFLGREDQMRLIGWNQAGSRAAGIYPSHQLRSFFAVKVYGPGHIIAHNAIAYFHDAICISTYGPPDADPERRASSIDIYNNDIHLSNDDFVESDGGAHNIRIFGNRGVNAAHNGYSAQPLFGGPVYFLRNIAYNIPGGGAFKLSASPAGIIAYHNTMIAEQAARETYSNAHFRNNLFLDRDQPGKGIMTWAFGSPQFSSDYNGFRPNRNVAKQYSWLAPPATDWQEFTTLAEFQRATGQETHGIEVDYDIFESLAAPDRKRRYHVYHAMDLNFRLKPGSPAVDAGQPLPTINDGFSGAAPDLGALEAGQPEPHYGPRWLNWKPFYR
;
A
#
# COMPACT_ATOMS: atom_id res chain seq x y z
N ASP A 1 -23.05 -6.94 -27.25
CA ASP A 1 -21.93 -6.83 -28.16
C ASP A 1 -21.15 -5.54 -27.86
N TRP A 2 -19.87 -5.67 -27.53
CA TRP A 2 -19.03 -4.50 -27.22
C TRP A 2 -18.80 -3.60 -28.44
N THR A 3 -18.80 -4.17 -29.63
CA THR A 3 -18.75 -3.41 -30.87
C THR A 3 -19.94 -2.47 -30.99
N ALA A 4 -21.13 -2.91 -30.60
CA ALA A 4 -22.31 -2.07 -30.55
C ALA A 4 -22.17 -0.91 -29.56
N VAL A 5 -21.58 -1.16 -28.37
CA VAL A 5 -21.29 -0.11 -27.38
C VAL A 5 -20.34 0.95 -27.95
N ARG A 6 -19.27 0.55 -28.65
CA ARG A 6 -18.37 1.51 -29.33
C ARG A 6 -19.07 2.34 -30.37
N MET A 7 -20.00 1.75 -31.08
CA MET A 7 -20.72 2.41 -32.19
C MET A 7 -21.88 3.27 -31.71
N THR A 8 -22.42 3.04 -30.53
CA THR A 8 -23.56 3.80 -29.97
C THR A 8 -23.20 5.20 -29.49
N LYS A 9 -21.91 5.55 -29.40
CA LYS A 9 -21.44 6.87 -29.00
C LYS A 9 -22.11 7.35 -27.71
N ALA A 10 -21.95 6.60 -26.64
CA ALA A 10 -22.44 7.01 -25.32
C ALA A 10 -22.06 8.47 -25.03
N GLN A 11 -22.98 9.20 -24.44
CA GLN A 11 -22.84 10.61 -24.12
C GLN A 11 -22.53 10.78 -22.63
N PRO A 12 -22.00 11.92 -22.20
CA PRO A 12 -21.83 12.22 -20.79
C PRO A 12 -23.13 12.02 -19.99
N GLY A 13 -23.05 11.17 -18.95
CA GLY A 13 -24.19 10.79 -18.11
C GLY A 13 -24.85 9.46 -18.48
N ASP A 14 -24.47 8.84 -19.59
CA ASP A 14 -25.00 7.53 -19.97
C ASP A 14 -24.49 6.40 -19.07
N THR A 15 -25.34 5.41 -18.87
CA THR A 15 -25.00 4.17 -18.19
C THR A 15 -25.10 2.98 -19.16
N ILE A 16 -24.01 2.25 -19.28
CA ILE A 16 -23.91 1.03 -20.07
C ILE A 16 -24.07 -0.14 -19.10
N LEU A 17 -25.18 -0.86 -19.19
CA LEU A 17 -25.46 -2.03 -18.37
C LEU A 17 -24.87 -3.28 -19.01
N ILE A 18 -24.10 -4.02 -18.26
CA ILE A 18 -23.50 -5.29 -18.67
C ILE A 18 -24.25 -6.42 -17.96
N HIS A 19 -25.01 -7.18 -18.70
CA HIS A 19 -25.75 -8.32 -18.18
C HIS A 19 -24.84 -9.45 -17.72
N ALA A 20 -25.36 -10.33 -16.89
CA ALA A 20 -24.65 -11.54 -16.45
C ALA A 20 -24.14 -12.34 -17.65
N GLY A 21 -22.88 -12.76 -17.60
CA GLY A 21 -22.28 -13.53 -18.68
C GLY A 21 -20.76 -13.44 -18.73
N LEU A 22 -20.19 -14.28 -19.60
CA LEU A 22 -18.76 -14.32 -19.85
C LEU A 22 -18.45 -13.62 -21.16
N TYR A 23 -17.75 -12.49 -21.07
CA TYR A 23 -17.33 -11.66 -22.18
C TYR A 23 -15.87 -11.95 -22.52
N ARG A 24 -15.64 -12.59 -23.66
CA ARG A 24 -14.31 -12.84 -24.21
C ARG A 24 -14.12 -12.01 -25.47
N PRO A 25 -12.93 -11.48 -25.69
CA PRO A 25 -12.66 -10.66 -26.86
C PRO A 25 -12.55 -11.50 -28.13
N ASP A 26 -12.99 -10.92 -29.23
CA ASP A 26 -12.66 -11.39 -30.57
C ASP A 26 -11.43 -10.62 -31.08
N ARG A 27 -10.28 -11.25 -31.07
CA ARG A 27 -9.02 -10.65 -31.50
C ARG A 27 -8.99 -10.27 -32.96
N LEU A 28 -9.80 -10.89 -33.79
CA LEU A 28 -9.81 -10.67 -35.22
C LEU A 28 -10.42 -9.31 -35.59
N ASN A 29 -11.25 -8.76 -34.73
CA ASN A 29 -11.95 -7.49 -34.95
C ASN A 29 -11.37 -6.32 -34.14
N TYR A 30 -10.22 -6.48 -33.52
CA TYR A 30 -9.61 -5.41 -32.75
C TYR A 30 -9.03 -4.33 -33.66
N VAL A 31 -9.41 -3.08 -33.41
CA VAL A 31 -8.82 -1.90 -34.04
C VAL A 31 -8.49 -0.90 -32.95
N ASP A 32 -7.23 -0.50 -32.84
CA ASP A 32 -6.82 0.58 -31.95
C ASP A 32 -7.22 1.95 -32.54
N PRO A 33 -8.21 2.64 -31.94
CA PRO A 33 -8.68 3.91 -32.50
C PRO A 33 -7.74 5.09 -32.25
N LEU A 34 -6.77 4.93 -31.35
CA LEU A 34 -5.82 5.98 -31.00
C LEU A 34 -4.46 5.79 -31.65
N SER A 35 -4.28 4.68 -32.37
CA SER A 35 -2.98 4.27 -32.92
C SER A 35 -1.86 4.21 -31.89
N ALA A 36 -2.23 4.00 -30.59
CA ALA A 36 -1.29 3.86 -29.51
C ALA A 36 -0.70 2.44 -29.48
N PRO A 37 0.48 2.23 -28.89
CA PRO A 37 1.09 0.91 -28.75
C PRO A 37 0.33 0.06 -27.73
N PHE A 38 -0.83 -0.44 -28.11
CA PHE A 38 -1.77 -1.16 -27.28
C PHE A 38 -2.15 -2.51 -27.88
N THR A 39 -2.20 -3.53 -27.07
CA THR A 39 -2.58 -4.90 -27.43
C THR A 39 -3.83 -5.38 -26.69
N GLY A 40 -4.64 -4.44 -26.23
CA GLY A 40 -5.87 -4.71 -25.50
C GLY A 40 -7.05 -5.00 -26.43
N TYR A 41 -8.15 -5.40 -25.82
CA TYR A 41 -9.33 -5.85 -26.53
C TYR A 41 -10.45 -4.83 -26.57
N TRP A 42 -10.60 -4.02 -25.51
CA TRP A 42 -11.71 -3.08 -25.38
C TRP A 42 -11.22 -1.63 -25.19
N PRO A 43 -10.89 -0.93 -26.25
CA PRO A 43 -10.52 0.47 -26.14
C PRO A 43 -11.76 1.35 -25.88
N LEU A 44 -11.60 2.30 -24.97
CA LEU A 44 -12.58 3.33 -24.68
C LEU A 44 -12.07 4.69 -25.15
N THR A 45 -12.87 5.38 -25.96
CA THR A 45 -12.52 6.71 -26.49
C THR A 45 -13.50 7.79 -26.09
N LEU A 46 -14.48 7.43 -25.29
CA LEU A 46 -15.56 8.33 -24.86
C LEU A 46 -15.09 9.21 -23.71
N ARG A 47 -15.69 10.38 -23.55
CA ARG A 47 -15.38 11.30 -22.47
C ARG A 47 -16.64 11.74 -21.77
N GLY A 48 -16.74 11.43 -20.48
CA GLY A 48 -17.70 12.03 -19.57
C GLY A 48 -17.24 13.37 -19.01
N THR A 49 -17.99 13.93 -18.10
CA THR A 49 -17.58 15.06 -17.26
C THR A 49 -17.71 14.67 -15.78
N ALA A 50 -17.17 15.49 -14.89
CA ALA A 50 -17.27 15.24 -13.45
C ALA A 50 -18.73 15.15 -12.99
N GLU A 51 -19.62 15.99 -13.53
CA GLU A 51 -21.04 16.03 -13.21
C GLU A 51 -21.84 14.96 -13.95
N LYS A 52 -21.34 14.49 -15.09
CA LYS A 52 -21.97 13.50 -15.97
C LYS A 52 -20.96 12.45 -16.42
N PRO A 53 -20.50 11.59 -15.54
CA PRO A 53 -19.59 10.50 -15.90
C PRO A 53 -20.30 9.49 -16.81
N ILE A 54 -19.51 8.74 -17.59
CA ILE A 54 -20.01 7.57 -18.30
C ILE A 54 -19.82 6.35 -17.40
N THR A 55 -20.91 5.65 -17.10
CA THR A 55 -20.88 4.51 -16.18
C THR A 55 -20.98 3.20 -16.95
N ILE A 56 -20.08 2.27 -16.67
CA ILE A 56 -20.10 0.89 -17.16
C ILE A 56 -20.28 0.00 -15.94
N LYS A 57 -21.45 -0.64 -15.84
CA LYS A 57 -21.77 -1.40 -14.62
C LYS A 57 -22.49 -2.70 -14.87
N GLY A 58 -22.34 -3.64 -13.94
CA GLY A 58 -23.14 -4.86 -13.95
C GLY A 58 -24.64 -4.55 -13.82
N ALA A 59 -25.47 -5.27 -14.57
CA ALA A 59 -26.92 -5.05 -14.59
C ALA A 59 -27.63 -5.53 -13.31
N GLY A 60 -26.93 -6.30 -12.46
CA GLY A 60 -27.47 -6.82 -11.21
C GLY A 60 -28.25 -8.14 -11.35
N ASP A 61 -28.26 -8.73 -12.53
CA ASP A 61 -28.91 -10.01 -12.84
C ASP A 61 -27.96 -11.23 -12.74
N GLY A 62 -26.75 -10.99 -12.25
CA GLY A 62 -25.70 -11.99 -12.04
C GLY A 62 -24.32 -11.39 -12.31
N GLU A 63 -23.30 -12.22 -12.36
CA GLU A 63 -21.91 -11.79 -12.52
C GLU A 63 -21.59 -11.47 -13.99
N ALA A 64 -21.10 -10.26 -14.23
CA ALA A 64 -20.64 -9.81 -15.54
C ALA A 64 -19.11 -9.92 -15.60
N ILE A 65 -18.60 -10.91 -16.34
CA ILE A 65 -17.18 -11.30 -16.31
C ILE A 65 -16.51 -10.93 -17.63
N PHE A 66 -15.50 -10.07 -17.58
CA PHE A 66 -14.58 -9.81 -18.67
C PHE A 66 -13.32 -10.66 -18.53
N ASP A 67 -13.16 -11.67 -19.40
CA ASP A 67 -12.07 -12.63 -19.36
C ASP A 67 -11.09 -12.36 -20.51
N GLY A 68 -9.87 -12.00 -20.19
CA GLY A 68 -8.83 -11.65 -21.16
C GLY A 68 -8.27 -12.84 -21.95
N ALA A 69 -8.57 -14.07 -21.55
CA ALA A 69 -7.99 -15.27 -22.16
C ALA A 69 -6.45 -15.25 -22.22
N GLY A 70 -5.79 -14.65 -21.20
CA GLY A 70 -4.33 -14.51 -21.12
C GLY A 70 -3.77 -13.38 -21.98
N ASN A 71 -4.56 -12.38 -22.35
CA ASN A 71 -4.08 -11.23 -23.12
C ASN A 71 -3.19 -10.30 -22.30
N HIS A 72 -2.55 -9.37 -23.00
CA HIS A 72 -1.66 -8.42 -22.35
C HIS A 72 -2.41 -7.27 -21.66
N LYS A 73 -3.43 -6.71 -22.29
CA LYS A 73 -4.25 -5.62 -21.73
C LYS A 73 -5.71 -5.88 -22.05
N LEU A 74 -6.61 -5.69 -21.08
CA LEU A 74 -8.03 -5.99 -21.24
C LEU A 74 -8.83 -4.76 -21.68
N PHE A 75 -8.82 -3.69 -20.90
CA PHE A 75 -9.40 -2.41 -21.25
C PHE A 75 -8.33 -1.35 -21.46
N ASP A 76 -8.42 -0.64 -22.57
CA ASP A 76 -7.68 0.59 -22.80
C ASP A 76 -8.55 1.76 -22.41
N VAL A 77 -8.17 2.47 -21.35
CA VAL A 77 -8.86 3.65 -20.85
C VAL A 77 -8.01 4.92 -21.00
N GLN A 78 -6.99 4.88 -21.85
CA GLN A 78 -6.18 6.06 -22.19
C GLN A 78 -7.06 7.17 -22.77
N ALA A 79 -6.72 8.42 -22.48
CA ALA A 79 -7.45 9.61 -22.94
C ALA A 79 -8.94 9.64 -22.55
N THR A 80 -9.40 8.76 -21.66
CA THR A 80 -10.76 8.81 -21.14
C THR A 80 -10.90 9.85 -20.04
N HIS A 81 -12.08 10.41 -19.92
CA HIS A 81 -12.41 11.32 -18.83
C HIS A 81 -13.67 10.82 -18.12
N HIS A 82 -13.63 10.80 -16.78
CA HIS A 82 -14.77 10.56 -15.91
C HIS A 82 -15.58 9.31 -16.28
N HIS A 83 -14.89 8.16 -16.28
CA HIS A 83 -15.51 6.85 -16.42
C HIS A 83 -15.66 6.19 -15.05
N ILE A 84 -16.77 5.47 -14.89
CA ILE A 84 -17.04 4.66 -13.70
C ILE A 84 -17.19 3.20 -14.14
N PHE A 85 -16.35 2.33 -13.57
CA PHE A 85 -16.52 0.88 -13.61
C PHE A 85 -17.09 0.42 -12.28
N GLU A 86 -18.23 -0.28 -12.31
CA GLU A 86 -18.92 -0.67 -11.09
C GLU A 86 -19.50 -2.10 -11.19
N GLY A 87 -19.22 -2.94 -10.17
CA GLY A 87 -19.84 -4.25 -10.04
C GLY A 87 -19.50 -5.23 -11.18
N LEU A 88 -18.28 -5.20 -11.68
CA LEU A 88 -17.77 -6.03 -12.76
C LEU A 88 -16.65 -6.94 -12.28
N THR A 89 -16.49 -8.08 -12.94
CA THR A 89 -15.35 -8.97 -12.76
C THR A 89 -14.41 -8.90 -13.97
N PHE A 90 -13.13 -8.67 -13.70
CA PHE A 90 -12.04 -8.68 -14.68
C PHE A 90 -11.09 -9.83 -14.34
N ARG A 91 -10.75 -10.68 -15.30
CA ARG A 91 -9.86 -11.78 -15.00
C ARG A 91 -8.98 -12.21 -16.17
N ASN A 92 -7.94 -13.00 -15.82
CA ASN A 92 -7.10 -13.72 -16.76
C ASN A 92 -6.46 -12.78 -17.81
N THR A 93 -5.77 -11.76 -17.32
CA THR A 93 -5.08 -10.74 -18.15
C THR A 93 -3.83 -10.22 -17.44
N GLU A 94 -2.87 -9.67 -18.18
CA GLU A 94 -1.74 -9.00 -17.55
C GLU A 94 -2.12 -7.65 -16.95
N VAL A 95 -2.89 -6.81 -17.68
CA VAL A 95 -3.38 -5.53 -17.17
C VAL A 95 -4.88 -5.43 -17.40
N ALA A 96 -5.67 -5.27 -16.35
CA ALA A 96 -7.13 -5.19 -16.50
C ALA A 96 -7.58 -3.83 -17.04
N LEU A 97 -7.20 -2.74 -16.41
CA LEU A 97 -7.52 -1.36 -16.83
C LEU A 97 -6.22 -0.59 -17.07
N PHE A 98 -5.89 -0.35 -18.34
CA PHE A 98 -4.68 0.36 -18.73
C PHE A 98 -4.98 1.81 -19.03
N ALA A 99 -4.49 2.73 -18.21
CA ALA A 99 -4.73 4.18 -18.30
C ALA A 99 -3.50 4.98 -18.72
N GLY A 100 -2.56 4.34 -19.41
CA GLY A 100 -1.38 4.96 -20.00
C GLY A 100 -0.07 4.60 -19.31
N ASP A 101 1.01 4.70 -20.07
CA ASP A 101 2.40 4.62 -19.60
C ASP A 101 3.05 6.01 -19.60
N LYS A 102 4.37 6.06 -19.38
CA LYS A 102 5.11 7.34 -19.32
C LYS A 102 5.00 8.20 -20.57
N GLU A 103 4.87 7.59 -21.72
CA GLU A 103 4.97 8.23 -23.03
C GLU A 103 3.60 8.40 -23.72
N VAL A 104 2.59 7.68 -23.25
CA VAL A 104 1.27 7.63 -23.87
C VAL A 104 0.24 8.24 -22.93
N MET A 105 -0.77 8.88 -23.50
CA MET A 105 -1.83 9.64 -22.82
C MET A 105 -2.37 8.99 -21.55
N GLY A 106 -2.59 9.78 -20.52
CA GLY A 106 -3.26 9.40 -19.28
C GLY A 106 -4.78 9.44 -19.35
N ALA A 107 -5.41 9.21 -18.20
CA ALA A 107 -6.85 9.31 -17.99
C ALA A 107 -7.17 10.26 -16.85
N ILE A 108 -8.38 10.82 -16.82
CA ILE A 108 -8.81 11.77 -15.80
C ILE A 108 -10.11 11.30 -15.16
N GLY A 109 -10.17 11.31 -13.81
CA GLY A 109 -11.40 11.07 -13.07
C GLY A 109 -11.94 9.64 -13.20
N LEU A 110 -11.05 8.64 -13.36
CA LEU A 110 -11.43 7.24 -13.41
C LEU A 110 -11.91 6.77 -12.04
N THR A 111 -13.13 6.23 -11.97
CA THR A 111 -13.66 5.58 -10.78
C THR A 111 -13.79 4.08 -11.03
N VAL A 112 -13.22 3.28 -10.11
CA VAL A 112 -13.33 1.81 -10.11
C VAL A 112 -13.83 1.40 -8.75
N ARG A 113 -15.05 0.84 -8.69
CA ARG A 113 -15.65 0.48 -7.41
C ARG A 113 -16.49 -0.78 -7.47
N ASN A 114 -16.52 -1.49 -6.35
CA ASN A 114 -17.31 -2.74 -6.21
C ASN A 114 -16.98 -3.76 -7.30
N CYS A 115 -15.76 -3.74 -7.81
CA CYS A 115 -15.27 -4.63 -8.85
C CYS A 115 -14.42 -5.76 -8.25
N ARG A 116 -14.31 -6.83 -9.01
CA ARG A 116 -13.49 -7.98 -8.70
C ARG A 116 -12.44 -8.18 -9.79
N PHE A 117 -11.20 -8.35 -9.37
CA PHE A 117 -10.06 -8.61 -10.25
C PHE A 117 -9.44 -9.94 -9.84
N GLU A 118 -9.31 -10.89 -10.77
CA GLU A 118 -8.83 -12.24 -10.48
C GLU A 118 -7.83 -12.71 -11.53
N ASP A 119 -6.80 -13.39 -11.08
CA ASP A 119 -5.77 -13.94 -11.97
C ASP A 119 -5.19 -12.88 -12.93
N ILE A 120 -4.83 -11.74 -12.39
CA ILE A 120 -4.33 -10.58 -13.10
C ILE A 120 -2.87 -10.27 -12.77
N GLY A 121 -2.14 -9.67 -13.71
CA GLY A 121 -0.80 -9.11 -13.47
C GLY A 121 -0.87 -7.73 -12.82
N ALA A 122 -1.77 -6.87 -13.31
CA ALA A 122 -2.08 -5.58 -12.71
C ALA A 122 -3.57 -5.26 -12.85
N GLY A 123 -4.14 -4.62 -11.83
CA GLY A 123 -5.57 -4.24 -11.84
C GLY A 123 -5.78 -2.92 -12.57
N VAL A 124 -5.36 -1.82 -11.99
CA VAL A 124 -5.40 -0.48 -12.59
C VAL A 124 -3.98 0.02 -12.75
N TRP A 125 -3.62 0.43 -13.97
CA TRP A 125 -2.26 0.85 -14.27
C TRP A 125 -2.22 2.17 -15.02
N THR A 126 -1.53 3.16 -14.46
CA THR A 126 -1.00 4.31 -15.18
C THR A 126 0.35 4.72 -14.65
N GLU A 127 1.27 5.07 -15.52
CA GLU A 127 2.53 5.77 -15.22
C GLU A 127 2.58 7.15 -15.88
N ASN A 128 1.45 7.59 -16.44
CA ASN A 128 1.38 8.84 -17.18
C ASN A 128 1.12 10.02 -16.24
N ALA A 129 1.92 11.06 -16.37
CA ALA A 129 1.84 12.25 -15.54
C ALA A 129 0.57 13.12 -15.79
N ASP A 130 -0.16 12.87 -16.88
CA ASP A 130 -1.47 13.51 -17.14
C ASP A 130 -2.64 12.77 -16.47
N SER A 131 -2.40 11.59 -15.91
CA SER A 131 -3.43 10.89 -15.14
C SER A 131 -3.65 11.57 -13.80
N ARG A 132 -4.93 11.74 -13.42
CA ARG A 132 -5.28 12.39 -12.16
C ARG A 132 -6.69 12.05 -11.70
N ASP A 133 -6.94 12.27 -10.42
CA ASP A 133 -8.26 12.20 -9.79
C ASP A 133 -8.93 10.82 -9.94
N PHE A 134 -8.15 9.74 -9.78
CA PHE A 134 -8.71 8.38 -9.76
C PHE A 134 -9.31 8.10 -8.40
N LEU A 135 -10.48 7.45 -8.38
CA LEU A 135 -11.11 6.87 -7.19
C LEU A 135 -11.19 5.36 -7.36
N ILE A 136 -10.37 4.63 -6.60
CA ILE A 136 -10.32 3.17 -6.63
C ILE A 136 -10.72 2.67 -5.26
N THR A 137 -11.97 2.23 -5.12
CA THR A 137 -12.54 1.93 -3.80
C THR A 137 -13.44 0.70 -3.79
N ASP A 138 -13.47 0.01 -2.66
CA ASP A 138 -14.34 -1.15 -2.42
C ASP A 138 -14.16 -2.28 -3.45
N ASN A 139 -12.94 -2.51 -3.92
CA ASN A 139 -12.63 -3.56 -4.87
C ASN A 139 -11.93 -4.74 -4.20
N LEU A 140 -12.04 -5.89 -4.83
CA LEU A 140 -11.27 -7.08 -4.53
C LEU A 140 -10.23 -7.29 -5.64
N PHE A 141 -8.96 -7.25 -5.28
CA PHE A 141 -7.85 -7.55 -6.18
C PHE A 141 -7.15 -8.85 -5.76
N LEU A 142 -7.21 -9.84 -6.63
CA LEU A 142 -6.52 -11.12 -6.48
C LEU A 142 -5.51 -11.29 -7.60
N GLY A 143 -4.26 -11.20 -7.26
CA GLY A 143 -3.18 -11.62 -8.13
C GLY A 143 -3.21 -13.14 -8.35
N ARG A 144 -2.22 -13.66 -9.07
CA ARG A 144 -2.09 -15.08 -9.35
C ARG A 144 -1.59 -15.82 -8.13
N GLU A 145 -2.44 -16.58 -7.51
CA GLU A 145 -2.10 -17.49 -6.45
C GLU A 145 -1.43 -18.73 -7.03
N ASP A 146 -0.15 -18.65 -7.27
CA ASP A 146 0.66 -19.82 -7.63
C ASP A 146 1.67 -20.08 -6.51
N GLN A 147 1.36 -21.01 -5.63
CA GLN A 147 2.23 -21.38 -4.50
C GLN A 147 3.63 -21.81 -4.96
N MET A 148 3.76 -22.37 -6.15
CA MET A 148 5.05 -22.72 -6.74
C MET A 148 5.82 -21.48 -7.22
N ARG A 149 5.15 -20.36 -7.42
CA ARG A 149 5.71 -19.09 -7.87
C ARG A 149 5.71 -18.01 -6.81
N LEU A 150 5.16 -18.27 -5.64
CA LEU A 150 5.35 -17.49 -4.42
C LEU A 150 6.78 -17.66 -3.87
N ILE A 151 7.76 -17.77 -4.75
CA ILE A 151 9.15 -18.07 -4.43
C ILE A 151 9.72 -17.01 -3.50
N GLY A 152 9.35 -15.75 -3.71
CA GLY A 152 9.79 -14.66 -2.85
C GLY A 152 9.27 -14.74 -1.43
N TRP A 153 8.11 -15.30 -1.22
CA TRP A 153 7.52 -15.47 0.11
C TRP A 153 8.10 -16.67 0.86
N ASN A 154 8.27 -17.79 0.19
CA ASN A 154 8.65 -19.07 0.81
C ASN A 154 10.15 -19.27 0.97
N GLN A 155 10.97 -18.46 0.34
CA GLN A 155 12.43 -18.60 0.37
C GLN A 155 13.08 -17.31 0.87
N ALA A 156 13.95 -17.44 1.85
CA ALA A 156 14.70 -16.33 2.38
C ALA A 156 15.45 -15.59 1.27
N GLY A 157 15.00 -14.39 0.99
CA GLY A 157 15.66 -13.52 0.03
C GLY A 157 15.58 -14.00 -1.40
N SER A 158 14.41 -13.94 -2.01
CA SER A 158 14.26 -14.19 -3.43
C SER A 158 15.23 -13.38 -4.29
N ARG A 159 15.56 -12.16 -3.87
CA ARG A 159 16.64 -11.37 -4.49
C ARG A 159 18.00 -11.98 -4.32
N ALA A 160 18.32 -12.42 -3.09
CA ALA A 160 19.61 -13.06 -2.79
C ALA A 160 19.78 -14.40 -3.50
N ALA A 161 18.69 -15.12 -3.72
CA ALA A 161 18.71 -16.38 -4.47
C ALA A 161 18.80 -16.20 -6.00
N GLY A 162 18.79 -14.96 -6.50
CA GLY A 162 18.83 -14.67 -7.93
C GLY A 162 17.58 -15.09 -8.70
N ILE A 163 16.50 -15.39 -8.01
CA ILE A 163 15.24 -15.85 -8.61
C ILE A 163 14.33 -14.68 -8.97
N TYR A 164 14.55 -13.56 -8.34
CA TYR A 164 13.88 -12.30 -8.61
C TYR A 164 14.45 -11.64 -9.89
N PRO A 165 13.61 -11.11 -10.76
CA PRO A 165 12.15 -11.07 -10.82
C PRO A 165 11.51 -12.20 -11.62
N SER A 166 12.27 -13.08 -12.23
CA SER A 166 11.81 -13.98 -13.31
C SER A 166 10.90 -15.12 -12.87
N HIS A 167 10.90 -15.47 -11.59
CA HIS A 167 10.20 -16.65 -11.06
C HIS A 167 9.25 -16.33 -9.91
N GLN A 168 9.01 -15.07 -9.64
CA GLN A 168 8.07 -14.66 -8.61
C GLN A 168 6.64 -14.60 -9.13
N LEU A 169 5.72 -14.19 -8.28
CA LEU A 169 4.37 -13.88 -8.70
C LEU A 169 4.39 -13.03 -9.97
N ARG A 170 3.69 -13.47 -10.99
CA ARG A 170 3.49 -12.68 -12.21
C ARG A 170 2.43 -11.60 -12.04
N SER A 171 2.17 -11.22 -10.80
CA SER A 171 1.28 -10.14 -10.43
C SER A 171 2.10 -9.05 -9.76
N PHE A 172 2.18 -7.89 -10.41
CA PHE A 172 3.05 -6.81 -9.99
C PHE A 172 2.31 -5.83 -9.10
N PHE A 173 1.17 -5.29 -9.53
CA PHE A 173 0.45 -4.26 -8.81
C PHE A 173 -1.05 -4.50 -8.84
N ALA A 174 -1.73 -4.41 -7.70
CA ALA A 174 -3.18 -4.28 -7.75
C ALA A 174 -3.55 -2.91 -8.31
N VAL A 175 -2.86 -1.88 -7.84
CA VAL A 175 -3.05 -0.51 -8.30
C VAL A 175 -1.70 0.14 -8.49
N LYS A 176 -1.44 0.63 -9.70
CA LYS A 176 -0.29 1.50 -10.00
C LYS A 176 -0.79 2.79 -10.59
N VAL A 177 -0.48 3.91 -9.94
CA VAL A 177 -0.88 5.24 -10.39
C VAL A 177 0.29 6.22 -10.33
N TYR A 178 0.23 7.23 -11.18
CA TYR A 178 1.12 8.39 -11.14
C TYR A 178 0.33 9.64 -11.50
N GLY A 179 0.78 10.81 -11.06
CA GLY A 179 0.04 12.06 -11.17
C GLY A 179 -0.70 12.41 -9.86
N PRO A 180 -1.42 13.53 -9.82
CA PRO A 180 -2.03 14.03 -8.59
C PRO A 180 -3.46 13.54 -8.33
N GLY A 181 -3.91 13.65 -7.07
CA GLY A 181 -5.31 13.63 -6.69
C GLY A 181 -5.95 12.25 -6.58
N HIS A 182 -5.17 11.17 -6.56
CA HIS A 182 -5.73 9.82 -6.50
C HIS A 182 -6.21 9.44 -5.10
N ILE A 183 -7.30 8.69 -5.03
CA ILE A 183 -7.82 8.07 -3.80
C ILE A 183 -7.90 6.56 -4.00
N ILE A 184 -7.21 5.80 -3.14
CA ILE A 184 -7.20 4.34 -3.16
C ILE A 184 -7.60 3.86 -1.77
N ALA A 185 -8.85 3.40 -1.63
CA ALA A 185 -9.41 3.17 -0.31
C ALA A 185 -10.31 1.94 -0.24
N HIS A 186 -10.36 1.32 0.92
CA HIS A 186 -11.26 0.20 1.18
C HIS A 186 -11.17 -0.94 0.16
N ASN A 187 -9.97 -1.21 -0.37
CA ASN A 187 -9.76 -2.36 -1.23
C ASN A 187 -9.20 -3.53 -0.43
N ALA A 188 -9.56 -4.75 -0.84
CA ALA A 188 -8.90 -5.95 -0.39
C ALA A 188 -7.95 -6.43 -1.48
N ILE A 189 -6.69 -6.66 -1.12
CA ILE A 189 -5.61 -6.90 -2.08
C ILE A 189 -4.79 -8.09 -1.62
N ALA A 190 -4.55 -9.07 -2.51
CA ALA A 190 -3.65 -10.18 -2.20
C ALA A 190 -2.89 -10.68 -3.42
N TYR A 191 -1.70 -11.25 -3.16
CA TYR A 191 -0.84 -11.95 -4.13
C TYR A 191 -0.19 -11.04 -5.17
N PHE A 192 0.27 -9.87 -4.78
CA PHE A 192 1.02 -8.96 -5.66
C PHE A 192 2.46 -8.78 -5.19
N HIS A 193 3.31 -8.32 -6.10
CA HIS A 193 4.66 -7.90 -5.76
C HIS A 193 4.60 -6.69 -4.85
N ASP A 194 4.10 -5.55 -5.34
CA ASP A 194 3.68 -4.40 -4.56
C ASP A 194 2.17 -4.26 -4.68
N ALA A 195 1.47 -4.16 -3.56
CA ALA A 195 0.01 -4.09 -3.65
C ALA A 195 -0.47 -2.76 -4.26
N ILE A 196 0.07 -1.65 -3.77
CA ILE A 196 -0.24 -0.29 -4.26
C ILE A 196 1.08 0.45 -4.52
N CYS A 197 1.26 1.00 -5.72
CA CYS A 197 2.46 1.71 -6.13
C CYS A 197 2.10 3.04 -6.79
N ILE A 198 2.85 4.11 -6.45
CA ILE A 198 2.71 5.43 -7.07
C ILE A 198 3.98 5.86 -7.80
N SER A 199 4.89 4.94 -8.07
CA SER A 199 6.20 5.19 -8.67
C SER A 199 6.17 5.09 -10.19
N THR A 200 7.01 5.89 -10.85
CA THR A 200 7.37 5.69 -12.26
C THR A 200 8.75 5.08 -12.41
N TYR A 201 9.43 4.74 -11.30
CA TYR A 201 10.83 4.27 -11.28
C TYR A 201 11.80 5.15 -12.08
N GLY A 202 11.63 6.44 -11.98
CA GLY A 202 12.45 7.43 -12.66
C GLY A 202 12.39 8.80 -12.00
N PRO A 203 13.00 9.83 -12.60
CA PRO A 203 12.91 11.18 -12.08
C PRO A 203 11.44 11.66 -12.10
N PRO A 204 11.06 12.51 -11.15
CA PRO A 204 9.73 13.09 -11.15
C PRO A 204 9.51 13.94 -12.41
N ASP A 205 8.23 14.13 -12.79
CA ASP A 205 7.90 15.03 -13.89
C ASP A 205 8.50 16.42 -13.67
N ALA A 206 8.95 17.07 -14.73
CA ALA A 206 9.51 18.40 -14.68
C ALA A 206 8.50 19.44 -14.16
N ASP A 207 7.25 19.29 -14.56
CA ASP A 207 6.13 20.10 -14.07
C ASP A 207 5.66 19.60 -12.69
N PRO A 208 5.77 20.39 -11.62
CA PRO A 208 5.33 20.01 -10.28
C PRO A 208 3.85 19.63 -10.19
N GLU A 209 2.97 20.22 -11.02
CA GLU A 209 1.53 19.96 -11.02
C GLU A 209 1.16 18.58 -11.59
N ARG A 210 2.10 17.92 -12.24
CA ARG A 210 1.94 16.61 -12.84
C ARG A 210 2.60 15.48 -12.06
N ARG A 211 3.22 15.81 -10.94
CA ARG A 211 3.89 14.82 -10.08
C ARG A 211 2.88 14.04 -9.24
N ALA A 212 3.32 12.89 -8.74
CA ALA A 212 2.56 12.11 -7.76
C ALA A 212 2.44 12.91 -6.46
N SER A 213 1.29 13.55 -6.26
CA SER A 213 1.00 14.42 -5.11
C SER A 213 -0.47 14.39 -4.74
N SER A 214 -0.79 14.81 -3.52
CA SER A 214 -2.18 14.85 -3.02
C SER A 214 -2.91 13.50 -3.19
N ILE A 215 -2.25 12.41 -2.78
CA ILE A 215 -2.74 11.05 -2.94
C ILE A 215 -3.13 10.50 -1.56
N ASP A 216 -4.32 9.92 -1.49
CA ASP A 216 -4.84 9.28 -0.29
C ASP A 216 -4.93 7.76 -0.46
N ILE A 217 -4.27 7.01 0.41
CA ILE A 217 -4.29 5.54 0.43
C ILE A 217 -4.72 5.10 1.82
N TYR A 218 -5.97 4.62 1.96
CA TYR A 218 -6.48 4.35 3.31
C TYR A 218 -7.47 3.19 3.40
N ASN A 219 -7.54 2.60 4.60
CA ASN A 219 -8.44 1.51 4.97
C ASN A 219 -8.42 0.31 4.00
N ASN A 220 -7.28 0.10 3.33
CA ASN A 220 -7.10 -1.09 2.52
C ASN A 220 -6.68 -2.26 3.42
N ASP A 221 -7.12 -3.48 3.05
CA ASP A 221 -6.72 -4.75 3.66
C ASP A 221 -5.79 -5.48 2.70
N ILE A 222 -4.51 -5.55 3.03
CA ILE A 222 -3.45 -6.03 2.13
C ILE A 222 -2.84 -7.30 2.68
N HIS A 223 -2.73 -8.31 1.83
CA HIS A 223 -2.27 -9.61 2.23
C HIS A 223 -1.30 -10.21 1.20
N LEU A 224 -0.22 -10.84 1.70
CA LEU A 224 0.77 -11.54 0.86
C LEU A 224 1.36 -10.68 -0.26
N SER A 225 2.04 -9.62 0.12
CA SER A 225 2.91 -8.88 -0.81
C SER A 225 4.30 -9.51 -0.87
N ASN A 226 4.89 -9.53 -2.05
CA ASN A 226 6.25 -10.04 -2.22
C ASN A 226 7.29 -8.97 -1.86
N ASP A 227 7.04 -7.71 -2.12
CA ASP A 227 7.86 -6.58 -1.67
C ASP A 227 7.07 -5.73 -0.68
N ASP A 228 6.44 -4.64 -1.09
CA ASP A 228 5.83 -3.67 -0.20
C ASP A 228 4.29 -3.78 -0.17
N PHE A 229 3.65 -3.40 0.94
CA PHE A 229 2.20 -3.21 0.97
C PHE A 229 1.81 -1.95 0.20
N VAL A 230 2.54 -0.87 0.45
CA VAL A 230 2.35 0.41 -0.26
C VAL A 230 3.71 0.99 -0.57
N GLU A 231 3.97 1.22 -1.85
CA GLU A 231 5.16 1.85 -2.37
C GLU A 231 4.84 3.29 -2.76
N SER A 232 5.26 4.26 -1.93
CA SER A 232 5.14 5.69 -2.24
C SER A 232 6.40 6.28 -2.87
N ASP A 233 7.21 5.44 -3.46
CA ASP A 233 8.47 5.79 -4.10
C ASP A 233 8.26 6.77 -5.25
N GLY A 234 9.12 7.76 -5.34
CA GLY A 234 8.98 8.80 -6.36
C GLY A 234 7.86 9.81 -6.09
N GLY A 235 7.17 9.71 -4.96
CA GLY A 235 6.16 10.67 -4.54
C GLY A 235 6.74 12.06 -4.30
N ALA A 236 5.93 13.09 -4.53
CA ALA A 236 6.35 14.48 -4.35
C ALA A 236 5.92 15.03 -2.98
N HIS A 237 4.65 15.31 -2.79
CA HIS A 237 4.18 15.92 -1.54
C HIS A 237 2.71 15.59 -1.26
N ASN A 238 2.32 15.78 0.01
CA ASN A 238 0.96 15.57 0.49
C ASN A 238 0.40 14.17 0.13
N ILE A 239 1.21 13.14 0.41
CA ILE A 239 0.81 11.76 0.22
C ILE A 239 0.43 11.21 1.58
N ARG A 240 -0.83 10.77 1.76
CA ARG A 240 -1.37 10.29 3.02
C ARG A 240 -1.67 8.80 2.93
N ILE A 241 -0.92 8.00 3.67
CA ILE A 241 -1.08 6.55 3.77
C ILE A 241 -1.54 6.27 5.19
N PHE A 242 -2.83 5.98 5.37
CA PHE A 242 -3.38 5.92 6.72
C PHE A 242 -4.45 4.86 6.93
N GLY A 243 -4.47 4.27 8.12
CA GLY A 243 -5.47 3.28 8.49
C GLY A 243 -5.47 2.03 7.59
N ASN A 244 -4.35 1.68 6.97
CA ASN A 244 -4.24 0.44 6.21
C ASN A 244 -3.80 -0.70 7.12
N ARG A 245 -4.26 -1.92 6.81
CA ARG A 245 -3.79 -3.14 7.45
C ARG A 245 -3.06 -4.00 6.41
N GLY A 246 -1.79 -4.30 6.68
CA GLY A 246 -0.94 -5.18 5.88
C GLY A 246 -0.48 -6.39 6.67
N VAL A 247 -0.68 -7.59 6.14
CA VAL A 247 -0.27 -8.86 6.76
C VAL A 247 0.52 -9.69 5.76
N ASN A 248 1.72 -10.10 6.15
CA ASN A 248 2.66 -10.88 5.34
C ASN A 248 3.24 -10.11 4.13
N ALA A 249 4.23 -9.28 4.34
CA ALA A 249 5.10 -8.79 3.28
C ALA A 249 6.47 -9.48 3.36
N ALA A 250 6.99 -9.98 2.23
CA ALA A 250 8.26 -10.71 2.25
C ALA A 250 9.46 -9.77 2.45
N HIS A 251 9.37 -8.53 2.06
CA HIS A 251 10.45 -7.56 2.13
C HIS A 251 10.19 -6.41 3.10
N ASN A 252 9.21 -5.53 2.83
CA ASN A 252 8.96 -4.36 3.68
C ASN A 252 7.46 -4.08 3.80
N GLY A 253 7.11 -3.19 4.72
CA GLY A 253 5.71 -2.79 4.89
C GLY A 253 5.33 -1.61 3.99
N TYR A 254 5.86 -0.45 4.30
CA TYR A 254 5.54 0.81 3.64
C TYR A 254 6.82 1.49 3.14
N SER A 255 6.83 1.93 1.89
CA SER A 255 8.02 2.46 1.23
C SER A 255 7.90 3.93 0.85
N ALA A 256 9.01 4.66 0.97
CA ALA A 256 9.24 5.98 0.41
C ALA A 256 10.72 6.07 -0.03
N GLN A 257 11.02 5.67 -1.28
CA GLN A 257 12.38 5.42 -1.75
C GLN A 257 12.60 5.84 -3.22
N PRO A 258 12.98 7.06 -3.54
CA PRO A 258 13.02 8.24 -2.67
C PRO A 258 11.66 8.92 -2.53
N LEU A 259 11.65 10.02 -1.79
CA LEU A 259 10.56 10.99 -1.75
C LEU A 259 11.12 12.36 -2.15
N PHE A 260 10.45 13.03 -3.07
CA PHE A 260 10.93 14.28 -3.66
C PHE A 260 10.32 15.53 -2.99
N GLY A 261 10.61 15.71 -1.71
CA GLY A 261 10.24 16.88 -0.93
C GLY A 261 9.27 16.62 0.21
N GLY A 262 8.31 15.75 0.06
CA GLY A 262 7.33 15.44 1.09
C GLY A 262 6.37 16.58 1.44
N PRO A 263 5.53 16.43 2.46
CA PRO A 263 5.50 15.25 3.35
C PRO A 263 4.80 14.04 2.75
N VAL A 264 5.27 12.88 3.18
CA VAL A 264 4.48 11.64 3.20
C VAL A 264 4.04 11.39 4.64
N TYR A 265 2.80 11.03 4.80
CA TYR A 265 2.19 10.72 6.10
C TYR A 265 1.90 9.23 6.18
N PHE A 266 2.52 8.55 7.14
CA PHE A 266 2.19 7.19 7.53
C PHE A 266 1.45 7.26 8.87
N LEU A 267 0.11 7.15 8.86
CA LEU A 267 -0.70 7.37 10.03
C LEU A 267 -1.57 6.16 10.35
N ARG A 268 -1.52 5.64 11.57
CA ARG A 268 -2.39 4.56 12.05
C ARG A 268 -2.42 3.32 11.13
N ASN A 269 -1.29 3.01 10.46
CA ASN A 269 -1.18 1.79 9.68
C ASN A 269 -0.76 0.62 10.57
N ILE A 270 -1.21 -0.56 10.19
CA ILE A 270 -0.80 -1.83 10.78
C ILE A 270 0.03 -2.60 9.78
N ALA A 271 1.18 -3.12 10.22
CA ALA A 271 1.97 -4.09 9.49
C ALA A 271 2.30 -5.28 10.40
N TYR A 272 2.04 -6.49 9.92
CA TYR A 272 2.31 -7.70 10.68
C TYR A 272 3.01 -8.74 9.80
N ASN A 273 4.08 -9.31 10.36
CA ASN A 273 4.86 -10.38 9.74
C ASN A 273 5.61 -9.96 8.47
N ILE A 274 6.66 -9.17 8.67
CA ILE A 274 7.59 -8.75 7.62
C ILE A 274 8.94 -9.43 7.85
N PRO A 275 9.19 -10.61 7.24
CA PRO A 275 10.38 -11.41 7.52
C PRO A 275 11.63 -11.03 6.74
N GLY A 276 11.61 -10.07 5.87
CA GLY A 276 12.75 -9.72 5.02
C GLY A 276 13.36 -8.36 5.31
N GLY A 277 12.65 -7.50 6.03
CA GLY A 277 13.09 -6.13 6.16
C GLY A 277 12.40 -5.31 7.22
N GLY A 278 12.29 -4.02 6.94
CA GLY A 278 11.73 -3.02 7.84
C GLY A 278 10.23 -2.81 7.68
N ALA A 279 9.62 -2.33 8.74
CA ALA A 279 8.25 -1.82 8.64
C ALA A 279 8.16 -0.64 7.67
N PHE A 280 9.18 0.23 7.71
CA PHE A 280 9.37 1.32 6.77
C PHE A 280 10.65 1.11 5.95
N LYS A 281 10.56 1.23 4.63
CA LYS A 281 11.67 1.25 3.67
C LYS A 281 11.90 2.70 3.24
N LEU A 282 12.90 3.33 3.84
CA LEU A 282 13.21 4.75 3.66
C LEU A 282 14.58 4.92 3.00
N SER A 283 14.79 4.22 1.89
CA SER A 283 16.06 4.20 1.16
C SER A 283 16.18 5.38 0.19
N ALA A 284 17.38 5.58 -0.35
CA ALA A 284 17.69 6.64 -1.32
C ALA A 284 17.43 8.06 -0.79
N SER A 285 17.67 8.25 0.51
CA SER A 285 17.63 9.57 1.18
C SER A 285 16.33 10.36 1.00
N PRO A 286 15.16 9.77 1.30
CA PRO A 286 13.91 10.51 1.25
C PRO A 286 13.88 11.64 2.28
N ALA A 287 13.07 12.65 2.02
CA ALA A 287 12.87 13.78 2.91
C ALA A 287 11.38 14.08 3.13
N GLY A 288 11.03 14.57 4.34
CA GLY A 288 9.64 14.92 4.65
C GLY A 288 8.78 13.75 5.05
N ILE A 289 9.18 12.99 6.10
CA ILE A 289 8.49 11.79 6.58
C ILE A 289 7.80 12.09 7.90
N ILE A 290 6.51 11.78 7.98
CA ILE A 290 5.69 11.86 9.19
C ILE A 290 5.10 10.49 9.46
N ALA A 291 5.60 9.78 10.47
CA ALA A 291 5.16 8.44 10.84
C ALA A 291 4.60 8.45 12.27
N TYR A 292 3.28 8.51 12.38
CA TYR A 292 2.59 8.64 13.65
C TYR A 292 1.54 7.55 13.87
N HIS A 293 1.45 7.05 15.09
CA HIS A 293 0.43 6.07 15.50
C HIS A 293 0.41 4.78 14.65
N ASN A 294 1.54 4.28 14.21
CA ASN A 294 1.57 3.02 13.48
C ASN A 294 1.86 1.83 14.41
N THR A 295 1.32 0.66 14.12
CA THR A 295 1.65 -0.61 14.77
C THR A 295 2.41 -1.49 13.79
N MET A 296 3.71 -1.66 14.01
CA MET A 296 4.64 -2.24 13.07
C MET A 296 5.35 -3.45 13.67
N ILE A 297 5.07 -4.63 13.14
CA ILE A 297 5.64 -5.91 13.58
C ILE A 297 6.48 -6.50 12.46
N ALA A 298 7.78 -6.20 12.52
CA ALA A 298 8.78 -6.50 11.50
C ALA A 298 10.11 -6.93 12.11
N GLU A 299 11.14 -7.13 11.30
CA GLU A 299 12.51 -7.38 11.76
C GLU A 299 13.28 -6.10 12.09
N GLN A 300 12.78 -4.95 11.64
CA GLN A 300 13.30 -3.61 11.96
C GLN A 300 12.18 -2.57 11.85
N ALA A 301 12.28 -1.48 12.62
CA ALA A 301 11.34 -0.36 12.51
C ALA A 301 11.48 0.39 11.18
N ALA A 302 12.69 0.82 10.87
CA ALA A 302 13.06 1.45 9.60
C ALA A 302 14.55 1.27 9.37
N ARG A 303 15.02 1.53 8.16
CA ARG A 303 16.44 1.42 7.82
C ARG A 303 16.83 2.49 6.80
N GLU A 304 18.16 2.72 6.70
CA GLU A 304 18.84 3.62 5.78
C GLU A 304 18.75 5.10 6.17
N THR A 305 19.16 6.00 5.28
CA THR A 305 19.33 7.43 5.57
C THR A 305 18.19 8.27 5.02
N TYR A 306 17.61 9.11 5.85
CA TYR A 306 16.51 9.99 5.50
C TYR A 306 16.64 11.36 6.20
N SER A 307 15.88 12.35 5.77
CA SER A 307 15.90 13.71 6.26
C SER A 307 14.52 14.23 6.59
N ASN A 308 14.44 15.22 7.46
CA ASN A 308 13.17 15.84 7.85
C ASN A 308 12.11 14.80 8.19
N ALA A 309 12.43 13.93 9.16
CA ALA A 309 11.62 12.77 9.51
C ALA A 309 11.20 12.84 10.98
N HIS A 310 9.93 12.57 11.24
CA HIS A 310 9.33 12.69 12.57
C HIS A 310 8.52 11.44 12.91
N PHE A 311 8.82 10.83 14.06
CA PHE A 311 8.17 9.62 14.54
C PHE A 311 7.51 9.89 15.90
N ARG A 312 6.20 9.58 16.04
CA ARG A 312 5.43 9.79 17.29
C ARG A 312 4.39 8.69 17.47
N ASN A 313 4.24 8.28 18.70
CA ASN A 313 3.16 7.39 19.14
C ASN A 313 3.09 6.05 18.40
N ASN A 314 4.20 5.58 17.82
CA ASN A 314 4.25 4.31 17.12
C ASN A 314 4.52 3.15 18.07
N LEU A 315 4.13 1.96 17.67
CA LEU A 315 4.56 0.68 18.24
C LEU A 315 5.44 -0.05 17.23
N PHE A 316 6.69 -0.30 17.58
CA PHE A 316 7.64 -1.08 16.79
C PHE A 316 8.01 -2.36 17.56
N LEU A 317 7.51 -3.51 17.08
CA LEU A 317 7.75 -4.79 17.75
C LEU A 317 8.61 -5.70 16.86
N ASP A 318 9.77 -6.08 17.35
CA ASP A 318 10.66 -7.01 16.67
C ASP A 318 10.15 -8.45 16.76
N ARG A 319 10.45 -9.26 15.74
CA ARG A 319 10.05 -10.67 15.67
C ARG A 319 11.17 -11.65 16.09
N ASP A 320 12.19 -11.17 16.79
CA ASP A 320 13.31 -11.98 17.32
C ASP A 320 14.11 -12.78 16.29
N GLN A 321 14.26 -12.27 15.08
CA GLN A 321 15.14 -12.90 14.10
C GLN A 321 16.62 -12.51 14.33
N PRO A 322 17.58 -13.39 14.03
CA PRO A 322 18.99 -13.00 14.06
C PRO A 322 19.27 -11.85 13.10
N GLY A 323 20.04 -10.87 13.52
CA GLY A 323 20.42 -9.78 12.64
C GLY A 323 20.61 -8.46 13.35
N LYS A 324 19.81 -7.48 13.01
CA LYS A 324 19.90 -6.11 13.53
C LYS A 324 18.92 -5.90 14.68
N GLY A 325 19.22 -4.90 15.51
CA GLY A 325 18.30 -4.43 16.55
C GLY A 325 17.08 -3.74 15.97
N ILE A 326 16.12 -3.44 16.84
CA ILE A 326 14.83 -2.85 16.43
C ILE A 326 14.97 -1.51 15.69
N MET A 327 15.97 -0.69 16.05
CA MET A 327 16.21 0.61 15.45
C MET A 327 17.56 0.66 14.75
N THR A 328 17.58 1.05 13.47
CA THR A 328 18.80 1.40 12.73
C THR A 328 18.45 2.67 11.92
N TRP A 329 18.68 3.84 12.53
CA TRP A 329 18.24 5.12 11.96
C TRP A 329 19.42 6.03 11.66
N ALA A 330 19.45 6.54 10.42
CA ALA A 330 20.41 7.53 9.96
C ALA A 330 19.69 8.76 9.44
N PHE A 331 20.08 9.92 9.90
CA PHE A 331 19.53 11.20 9.45
C PHE A 331 20.57 11.98 8.65
N GLY A 332 20.17 12.40 7.45
CA GLY A 332 21.00 13.23 6.58
C GLY A 332 20.94 14.73 6.87
N SER A 333 20.06 15.15 7.78
CA SER A 333 19.87 16.54 8.17
C SER A 333 19.57 16.64 9.67
N PRO A 334 19.75 17.82 10.31
CA PRO A 334 19.39 18.03 11.71
C PRO A 334 17.86 18.16 11.95
N GLN A 335 17.06 18.19 10.91
CA GLN A 335 15.60 18.25 11.02
C GLN A 335 15.04 16.84 11.19
N PHE A 336 14.92 16.41 12.42
CA PHE A 336 14.31 15.13 12.79
C PHE A 336 13.78 15.20 14.23
N SER A 337 12.88 14.31 14.56
CA SER A 337 12.50 14.08 15.95
C SER A 337 11.83 12.72 16.13
N SER A 338 12.12 12.09 17.25
CA SER A 338 11.48 10.83 17.63
C SER A 338 11.19 10.84 19.12
N ASP A 339 9.91 10.63 19.49
CA ASP A 339 9.51 10.57 20.89
C ASP A 339 8.15 9.87 21.05
N TYR A 340 7.83 9.43 22.26
CA TYR A 340 6.57 8.75 22.56
C TYR A 340 6.34 7.47 21.74
N ASN A 341 7.39 6.74 21.37
CA ASN A 341 7.23 5.46 20.69
C ASN A 341 7.43 4.28 21.65
N GLY A 342 6.74 3.19 21.35
CA GLY A 342 6.92 1.92 22.06
C GLY A 342 7.80 0.96 21.26
N PHE A 343 8.83 0.41 21.86
CA PHE A 343 9.77 -0.51 21.22
C PHE A 343 9.77 -1.86 21.92
N ARG A 344 9.67 -2.93 21.15
CA ARG A 344 10.01 -4.27 21.61
C ARG A 344 11.35 -4.66 21.02
N PRO A 345 12.41 -4.71 21.86
CA PRO A 345 13.75 -5.07 21.39
C PRO A 345 13.84 -6.50 20.86
N ASN A 346 14.77 -6.74 19.95
CA ASN A 346 15.13 -8.07 19.47
C ASN A 346 15.92 -8.82 20.55
N ARG A 347 15.37 -9.91 21.07
CA ARG A 347 16.00 -10.69 22.16
C ARG A 347 17.24 -11.46 21.76
N ASN A 348 17.58 -11.52 20.46
CA ASN A 348 18.72 -12.29 19.94
C ASN A 348 19.94 -11.43 19.58
N VAL A 349 19.88 -10.12 19.78
CA VAL A 349 20.99 -9.21 19.52
C VAL A 349 21.28 -8.31 20.72
N ALA A 350 22.54 -7.97 20.92
CA ALA A 350 22.94 -7.12 22.05
C ALA A 350 22.68 -5.63 21.76
N LYS A 351 22.93 -5.17 20.54
CA LYS A 351 22.76 -3.78 20.14
C LYS A 351 21.38 -3.58 19.53
N GLN A 352 20.53 -2.83 20.23
CA GLN A 352 19.12 -2.63 19.86
C GLN A 352 18.92 -1.36 19.06
N TYR A 353 19.67 -0.31 19.38
CA TYR A 353 19.46 1.04 18.84
C TYR A 353 20.75 1.49 18.17
N SER A 354 20.75 1.61 16.84
CA SER A 354 21.84 2.15 16.05
C SER A 354 21.39 3.50 15.48
N TRP A 355 22.22 4.51 15.74
CA TRP A 355 21.87 5.90 15.46
C TRP A 355 23.01 6.67 14.79
N LEU A 356 22.67 7.38 13.74
CA LEU A 356 23.56 8.32 13.08
C LEU A 356 22.80 9.59 12.76
N ALA A 357 23.20 10.73 13.31
CA ALA A 357 22.59 12.01 13.05
C ALA A 357 23.63 13.15 13.11
N PRO A 358 23.52 14.16 12.26
CA PRO A 358 24.40 15.34 12.32
C PRO A 358 24.42 15.98 13.71
N PRO A 359 25.61 16.46 14.18
CA PRO A 359 26.87 16.54 13.46
C PRO A 359 27.73 15.28 13.48
N ALA A 360 27.27 14.16 14.07
CA ALA A 360 28.04 12.93 14.12
C ALA A 360 28.26 12.34 12.71
N THR A 361 29.44 11.77 12.49
CA THR A 361 29.85 11.08 11.27
C THR A 361 29.88 9.56 11.45
N ASP A 362 29.87 9.10 12.68
CA ASP A 362 30.00 7.70 13.04
C ASP A 362 28.73 7.18 13.73
N TRP A 363 28.42 5.93 13.47
CA TRP A 363 27.31 5.24 14.11
C TRP A 363 27.53 5.14 15.62
N GLN A 364 26.49 5.44 16.38
CA GLN A 364 26.39 5.19 17.81
C GLN A 364 25.46 4.00 18.03
N GLU A 365 25.88 3.09 18.90
CA GLU A 365 25.15 1.86 19.16
C GLU A 365 24.85 1.70 20.66
N PHE A 366 23.61 1.39 20.98
CA PHE A 366 23.15 1.28 22.37
C PHE A 366 22.45 -0.06 22.58
N THR A 367 22.62 -0.59 23.80
CA THR A 367 22.01 -1.87 24.20
C THR A 367 20.59 -1.67 24.73
N THR A 368 20.35 -0.57 25.44
CA THR A 368 19.06 -0.27 26.08
C THR A 368 18.48 1.05 25.61
N LEU A 369 17.15 1.17 25.69
CA LEU A 369 16.44 2.43 25.42
C LEU A 369 16.97 3.55 26.33
N ALA A 370 17.22 3.29 27.60
CA ALA A 370 17.71 4.28 28.55
C ALA A 370 19.12 4.81 28.20
N GLU A 371 20.01 4.00 27.65
CA GLU A 371 21.30 4.46 27.12
C GLU A 371 21.10 5.36 25.91
N PHE A 372 20.24 4.97 24.97
CA PHE A 372 19.89 5.73 23.79
C PHE A 372 19.28 7.09 24.14
N GLN A 373 18.31 7.14 25.03
CA GLN A 373 17.65 8.37 25.51
C GLN A 373 18.65 9.37 26.09
N ARG A 374 19.52 8.89 26.99
CA ARG A 374 20.55 9.75 27.63
C ARG A 374 21.55 10.32 26.63
N ALA A 375 21.95 9.54 25.65
CA ALA A 375 22.98 9.93 24.69
C ALA A 375 22.46 10.87 23.60
N THR A 376 21.23 10.68 23.13
CA THR A 376 20.69 11.38 21.97
C THR A 376 19.67 12.46 22.29
N GLY A 377 19.05 12.40 23.47
CA GLY A 377 17.91 13.24 23.82
C GLY A 377 16.65 12.94 23.05
N GLN A 378 16.62 11.85 22.28
CA GLN A 378 15.43 11.35 21.60
C GLN A 378 14.72 10.31 22.47
N GLU A 379 13.46 10.01 22.17
CA GLU A 379 12.63 9.03 22.86
C GLU A 379 12.56 9.25 24.39
N THR A 380 12.60 10.51 24.82
CA THR A 380 12.59 10.83 26.26
C THR A 380 11.34 10.33 26.96
N HIS A 381 10.24 10.15 26.23
CA HIS A 381 9.00 9.52 26.68
C HIS A 381 8.75 8.15 26.02
N GLY A 382 9.73 7.66 25.25
CA GLY A 382 9.64 6.32 24.66
C GLY A 382 9.69 5.23 25.73
N ILE A 383 9.00 4.12 25.47
CA ILE A 383 8.91 2.98 26.40
C ILE A 383 9.29 1.67 25.73
N GLU A 384 9.78 0.72 26.52
CA GLU A 384 9.90 -0.67 26.09
C GLU A 384 8.59 -1.43 26.38
N VAL A 385 8.15 -2.22 25.40
CA VAL A 385 6.92 -3.02 25.45
C VAL A 385 7.18 -4.46 25.01
N ASP A 386 6.20 -5.33 25.18
CA ASP A 386 6.18 -6.67 24.59
C ASP A 386 4.78 -6.96 24.03
N TYR A 387 4.57 -8.13 23.45
CA TYR A 387 3.28 -8.55 22.88
C TYR A 387 2.15 -8.65 23.90
N ASP A 388 2.44 -8.67 25.20
CA ASP A 388 1.45 -8.66 26.29
C ASP A 388 0.68 -7.36 26.45
N ILE A 389 1.08 -6.30 25.70
CA ILE A 389 0.29 -5.06 25.59
C ILE A 389 -1.02 -5.26 24.81
N PHE A 390 -1.11 -6.30 23.99
CA PHE A 390 -2.31 -6.61 23.21
C PHE A 390 -3.24 -7.56 23.98
N GLU A 391 -4.54 -7.52 23.64
CA GLU A 391 -5.51 -8.44 24.24
C GLU A 391 -5.20 -9.90 23.93
N SER A 392 -4.85 -10.23 22.67
CA SER A 392 -4.59 -11.60 22.24
C SER A 392 -3.71 -11.73 20.99
N LEU A 393 -2.82 -10.79 20.74
CA LEU A 393 -1.93 -10.87 19.58
C LEU A 393 -0.70 -11.71 19.92
N ALA A 394 -0.49 -12.79 19.19
CA ALA A 394 0.72 -13.58 19.28
C ALA A 394 1.87 -12.95 18.48
N ALA A 395 3.11 -13.13 18.95
CA ALA A 395 4.29 -12.82 18.15
C ALA A 395 4.35 -13.73 16.92
N PRO A 396 4.85 -13.26 15.77
CA PRO A 396 5.15 -14.12 14.64
C PRO A 396 6.12 -15.25 15.04
N ASP A 397 5.84 -16.48 14.58
CA ASP A 397 6.63 -17.65 14.92
C ASP A 397 8.06 -17.53 14.33
N ARG A 398 9.06 -17.34 15.17
CA ARG A 398 10.46 -17.21 14.77
C ARG A 398 11.05 -18.46 14.12
N LYS A 399 10.48 -19.65 14.36
CA LYS A 399 10.91 -20.91 13.73
C LYS A 399 10.32 -21.09 12.33
N ARG A 400 9.21 -20.47 12.06
CA ARG A 400 8.51 -20.49 10.78
C ARG A 400 8.48 -19.09 10.17
N ARG A 401 9.66 -18.61 9.77
CA ARG A 401 9.87 -17.23 9.32
C ARG A 401 8.87 -16.77 8.28
N TYR A 402 8.52 -17.64 7.34
CA TYR A 402 7.59 -17.36 6.24
C TYR A 402 6.22 -18.01 6.43
N HIS A 403 5.80 -18.21 7.68
CA HIS A 403 4.44 -18.66 7.96
C HIS A 403 3.43 -17.59 7.54
N VAL A 404 2.38 -18.02 6.83
CA VAL A 404 1.29 -17.15 6.41
C VAL A 404 0.30 -17.00 7.57
N TYR A 405 0.04 -15.77 7.97
CA TYR A 405 -0.95 -15.42 8.99
C TYR A 405 -2.18 -14.84 8.31
N HIS A 406 -3.35 -15.08 8.89
CA HIS A 406 -4.60 -14.52 8.39
C HIS A 406 -5.02 -13.33 9.26
N ALA A 407 -5.32 -12.19 8.65
CA ALA A 407 -5.65 -10.95 9.35
C ALA A 407 -6.83 -11.11 10.33
N MET A 408 -7.76 -12.02 10.04
CA MET A 408 -8.93 -12.29 10.91
C MET A 408 -8.58 -13.01 12.21
N ASP A 409 -7.41 -13.63 12.29
CA ASP A 409 -6.93 -14.33 13.48
C ASP A 409 -6.07 -13.42 14.37
N LEU A 410 -5.86 -12.16 13.96
CA LEU A 410 -4.97 -11.19 14.61
C LEU A 410 -5.78 -10.10 15.31
N ASN A 411 -5.56 -9.94 16.62
CA ASN A 411 -6.18 -8.89 17.40
C ASN A 411 -5.15 -7.85 17.83
N PHE A 412 -5.18 -6.69 17.19
CA PHE A 412 -4.26 -5.58 17.46
C PHE A 412 -4.76 -4.60 18.55
N ARG A 413 -5.86 -4.91 19.22
CA ARG A 413 -6.41 -4.07 20.30
C ARG A 413 -5.50 -4.10 21.50
N LEU A 414 -5.27 -2.94 22.07
CA LEU A 414 -4.52 -2.83 23.31
C LEU A 414 -5.30 -3.40 24.49
N LYS A 415 -4.62 -4.13 25.33
CA LYS A 415 -5.17 -4.63 26.57
C LYS A 415 -5.41 -3.44 27.53
N PRO A 416 -6.59 -3.32 28.13
CA PRO A 416 -6.86 -2.28 29.09
C PRO A 416 -5.82 -2.22 30.23
N GLY A 417 -5.29 -1.03 30.47
CA GLY A 417 -4.26 -0.80 31.49
C GLY A 417 -2.86 -1.29 31.10
N SER A 418 -2.63 -1.67 29.84
CA SER A 418 -1.27 -1.93 29.35
C SER A 418 -0.45 -0.64 29.29
N PRO A 419 0.89 -0.72 29.32
CA PRO A 419 1.74 0.47 29.32
C PRO A 419 1.66 1.30 28.02
N ALA A 420 1.02 0.79 26.97
CA ALA A 420 0.80 1.52 25.73
C ALA A 420 -0.47 2.37 25.72
N VAL A 421 -1.38 2.15 26.70
CA VAL A 421 -2.61 2.93 26.85
C VAL A 421 -2.30 4.25 27.56
N ASP A 422 -2.86 5.37 27.08
CA ASP A 422 -2.62 6.73 27.58
C ASP A 422 -1.13 7.16 27.59
N ALA A 423 -0.30 6.55 26.75
CA ALA A 423 1.14 6.78 26.74
C ALA A 423 1.63 7.69 25.59
N GLY A 424 0.75 8.13 24.72
CA GLY A 424 1.09 8.93 23.56
C GLY A 424 1.02 10.43 23.80
N GLN A 425 1.59 11.18 22.87
CA GLN A 425 1.55 12.63 22.83
C GLN A 425 0.28 13.11 22.11
N PRO A 426 -0.48 14.07 22.66
CA PRO A 426 -1.50 14.78 21.88
C PRO A 426 -0.88 15.50 20.67
N LEU A 427 -1.42 15.24 19.51
CA LEU A 427 -1.00 15.80 18.22
C LEU A 427 -2.22 16.45 17.56
N PRO A 428 -2.34 17.79 17.62
CA PRO A 428 -3.50 18.52 17.10
C PRO A 428 -3.81 18.13 15.64
N THR A 429 -5.09 17.91 15.35
CA THR A 429 -5.62 17.48 14.04
C THR A 429 -5.28 16.04 13.63
N ILE A 430 -4.43 15.34 14.37
CA ILE A 430 -4.03 13.95 14.08
C ILE A 430 -4.76 12.96 15.00
N ASN A 431 -4.85 13.28 16.30
CA ASN A 431 -5.42 12.37 17.29
C ASN A 431 -6.36 13.04 18.28
N ASP A 432 -7.00 14.14 17.91
CA ASP A 432 -7.90 14.93 18.76
C ASP A 432 -9.10 14.12 19.35
N GLY A 433 -9.44 12.98 18.75
CA GLY A 433 -10.52 12.10 19.17
C GLY A 433 -10.10 10.95 20.10
N PHE A 434 -8.94 11.03 20.78
CA PHE A 434 -8.51 9.98 21.70
C PHE A 434 -9.43 9.86 22.92
N SER A 435 -9.41 8.70 23.56
CA SER A 435 -10.14 8.38 24.80
C SER A 435 -9.15 8.28 25.94
N GLY A 436 -9.54 8.65 27.16
CA GLY A 436 -8.67 8.54 28.34
C GLY A 436 -7.88 9.80 28.65
N ALA A 437 -6.71 9.65 29.28
CA ALA A 437 -5.88 10.76 29.77
C ALA A 437 -4.95 11.32 28.68
N ALA A 438 -4.55 10.46 27.73
CA ALA A 438 -3.70 10.79 26.59
C ALA A 438 -4.01 9.81 25.45
N PRO A 439 -3.54 10.09 24.21
CA PRO A 439 -3.64 9.13 23.12
C PRO A 439 -2.88 7.84 23.42
N ASP A 440 -3.34 6.74 22.86
CA ASP A 440 -2.62 5.46 22.94
C ASP A 440 -1.47 5.39 21.96
N LEU A 441 -0.53 4.50 22.20
CA LEU A 441 0.50 4.14 21.22
C LEU A 441 -0.04 3.16 20.18
N GLY A 442 0.42 3.32 18.95
CA GLY A 442 0.06 2.44 17.84
C GLY A 442 -1.19 2.87 17.08
N ALA A 443 -1.69 1.97 16.24
CA ALA A 443 -2.72 2.28 15.24
C ALA A 443 -4.13 2.38 15.84
N LEU A 444 -4.42 1.61 16.88
CA LEU A 444 -5.75 1.50 17.48
C LEU A 444 -5.79 2.20 18.83
N GLU A 445 -6.89 2.88 19.08
CA GLU A 445 -7.19 3.54 20.34
C GLU A 445 -8.07 2.61 21.21
N ALA A 446 -7.68 2.39 22.46
CA ALA A 446 -8.44 1.55 23.39
C ALA A 446 -9.86 2.09 23.61
N GLY A 447 -10.83 1.18 23.59
CA GLY A 447 -12.23 1.55 23.73
C GLY A 447 -12.90 2.13 22.48
N GLN A 448 -12.14 2.40 21.42
CA GLN A 448 -12.70 2.83 20.13
C GLN A 448 -13.02 1.62 19.23
N PRO A 449 -14.00 1.73 18.32
CA PRO A 449 -14.24 0.69 17.33
C PRO A 449 -13.02 0.48 16.42
N GLU A 450 -12.74 -0.76 16.09
CA GLU A 450 -11.72 -1.05 15.09
C GLU A 450 -12.14 -0.49 13.71
N PRO A 451 -11.23 0.15 12.97
CA PRO A 451 -11.51 0.61 11.61
C PRO A 451 -11.93 -0.55 10.69
N HIS A 452 -12.78 -0.26 9.74
CA HIS A 452 -13.13 -1.22 8.71
C HIS A 452 -12.04 -1.24 7.61
N TYR A 453 -11.32 -2.33 7.52
CA TYR A 453 -10.34 -2.58 6.46
C TYR A 453 -10.97 -3.36 5.31
N GLY A 454 -10.65 -2.98 4.09
CA GLY A 454 -11.17 -3.63 2.89
C GLY A 454 -12.55 -3.16 2.44
N PRO A 455 -13.18 -3.84 1.47
CA PRO A 455 -14.45 -3.45 0.87
C PRO A 455 -15.60 -3.40 1.89
N ARG A 456 -16.47 -2.39 1.75
CA ARG A 456 -17.61 -2.16 2.66
C ARG A 456 -18.88 -2.92 2.27
N TRP A 457 -18.75 -3.98 1.47
CA TRP A 457 -19.88 -4.80 1.06
C TRP A 457 -20.46 -5.58 2.24
N LEU A 458 -21.76 -5.65 2.34
CA LEU A 458 -22.46 -6.33 3.44
C LEU A 458 -22.11 -7.83 3.60
N ASN A 459 -21.70 -8.47 2.53
CA ASN A 459 -21.33 -9.90 2.50
C ASN A 459 -19.84 -10.13 2.33
N TRP A 460 -19.01 -9.11 2.56
CA TRP A 460 -17.57 -9.24 2.47
C TRP A 460 -17.06 -10.31 3.43
N LYS A 461 -16.38 -11.29 2.90
CA LYS A 461 -15.62 -12.28 3.68
C LYS A 461 -14.18 -12.24 3.21
N PRO A 462 -13.21 -12.36 4.12
CA PRO A 462 -11.82 -12.49 3.72
C PRO A 462 -11.66 -13.59 2.68
N PHE A 463 -10.98 -13.28 1.61
CA PHE A 463 -10.86 -14.13 0.42
C PHE A 463 -9.64 -15.04 0.48
N TYR A 464 -8.75 -14.81 1.41
CA TYR A 464 -7.59 -15.65 1.65
C TYR A 464 -7.96 -16.74 2.67
N ARG A 465 -7.77 -17.97 2.29
CA ARG A 465 -7.93 -19.14 3.12
C ARG A 465 -6.59 -19.67 3.60
#